data_b5f1daab3acee9372fcd49b02b44ccf3
#
_entry.id   b5f1daab3acee9372fcd49b02b44ccf3
#
_cell.length_a   1.000
_cell.length_b   1.000
_cell.length_c   1.000
_cell.angle_alpha   90.00
_cell.angle_beta   90.00
_cell.angle_gamma   90.00
#
_symmetry.space_group_name_H-M   'P 1'
#
loop_
_entity.id
_entity.type
_entity.pdbx_description
1 polymer ?
#
loop_
_entity_poly.entity_id
_entity_poly.type
_entity_poly.pdbx_seq_one_letter_code
_entity_poly.pdbx_strand_id
1 'polypeptide(L)'
;MKLKLFSFLFVLLAYVSSSLAGDYPKSSVETEMDEMGSLLQGEGLVFRPGKTKSTATKSKVGNVNKYLYQATLDVLDFAPLTSADSIGGVIITEWYSPKGQPNTQFKINVFIKDEVISSEALDVKAYERTKIGNKWSTEYKESAIGSILEDKIIRKARALYQADK
;
A
#
# COMPACT_ATOMS: atom_id res chain seq x y z
N MET A 1 61.77 -20.23 41.11
CA MET A 1 60.47 -20.55 41.71
C MET A 1 59.38 -19.50 41.44
N LYS A 2 59.72 -18.23 41.26
CA LYS A 2 58.75 -17.14 41.02
C LYS A 2 58.06 -17.14 39.64
N LEU A 3 58.70 -17.68 38.59
CA LEU A 3 58.20 -17.67 37.23
C LEU A 3 57.08 -18.67 36.99
N LYS A 4 57.07 -19.80 37.69
CA LYS A 4 56.01 -20.85 37.58
C LYS A 4 54.73 -20.44 38.32
N LEU A 5 54.82 -19.61 39.33
CA LEU A 5 53.67 -19.10 40.10
C LEU A 5 52.89 -18.06 39.25
N PHE A 6 53.57 -17.26 38.43
CA PHE A 6 52.96 -16.28 37.57
C PHE A 6 52.15 -16.90 36.40
N SER A 7 52.70 -18.01 35.87
CA SER A 7 52.01 -18.79 34.81
C SER A 7 50.70 -19.43 35.31
N PHE A 8 50.71 -19.92 36.57
CA PHE A 8 49.53 -20.54 37.16
C PHE A 8 48.42 -19.50 37.47
N LEU A 9 48.81 -18.32 37.87
CA LEU A 9 47.89 -17.22 38.12
C LEU A 9 47.21 -16.74 36.84
N PHE A 10 47.93 -16.74 35.69
CA PHE A 10 47.38 -16.32 34.39
C PHE A 10 46.39 -17.34 33.84
N VAL A 11 46.61 -18.64 34.05
CA VAL A 11 45.68 -19.70 33.64
C VAL A 11 44.41 -19.67 34.50
N LEU A 12 44.52 -19.35 35.80
CA LEU A 12 43.36 -19.23 36.68
C LEU A 12 42.50 -18.01 36.33
N LEU A 13 43.11 -16.93 35.88
CA LEU A 13 42.38 -15.71 35.45
C LEU A 13 41.60 -15.95 34.13
N ALA A 14 42.07 -16.83 33.25
CA ALA A 14 41.41 -17.18 31.99
C ALA A 14 40.18 -18.07 32.19
N TYR A 15 40.08 -18.79 33.29
CA TYR A 15 38.93 -19.64 33.60
C TYR A 15 37.74 -18.91 34.21
N VAL A 16 37.92 -17.70 34.73
CA VAL A 16 36.85 -16.91 35.37
C VAL A 16 36.03 -16.10 34.39
N SER A 17 36.48 -15.97 33.11
CA SER A 17 35.79 -15.13 32.11
C SER A 17 34.74 -15.86 31.28
N SER A 18 34.43 -17.13 31.54
CA SER A 18 33.47 -17.90 30.72
C SER A 18 32.11 -18.21 31.35
N SER A 19 31.71 -17.54 32.45
CA SER A 19 30.43 -17.83 33.12
C SER A 19 29.63 -16.60 33.54
N LEU A 20 29.64 -15.52 32.76
CA LEU A 20 28.70 -14.40 32.95
C LEU A 20 27.86 -14.15 31.68
N ALA A 21 27.44 -15.21 31.00
CA ALA A 21 26.23 -15.15 30.17
C ALA A 21 25.06 -15.54 31.06
N GLY A 22 24.63 -14.64 31.94
CA GLY A 22 23.43 -14.80 32.73
C GLY A 22 22.25 -14.91 31.82
N ASP A 23 21.57 -16.05 31.87
CA ASP A 23 20.24 -16.22 31.29
C ASP A 23 19.31 -15.25 32.03
N TYR A 24 19.04 -14.12 31.39
CA TYR A 24 18.21 -13.08 31.96
C TYR A 24 16.74 -13.54 31.86
N PRO A 25 15.97 -13.57 32.94
CA PRO A 25 14.55 -13.92 32.83
C PRO A 25 13.87 -12.88 31.94
N LYS A 26 13.44 -13.30 30.76
CA LYS A 26 12.74 -12.45 29.80
C LYS A 26 11.47 -11.91 30.44
N SER A 27 11.20 -10.63 30.26
CA SER A 27 9.95 -10.03 30.70
C SER A 27 8.78 -10.58 29.88
N SER A 28 7.56 -10.54 30.43
CA SER A 28 6.35 -10.97 29.71
C SER A 28 6.17 -10.26 28.37
N VAL A 29 6.65 -9.03 28.25
CA VAL A 29 6.62 -8.23 27.01
C VAL A 29 7.62 -8.75 25.97
N GLU A 30 8.80 -9.21 26.39
CA GLU A 30 9.79 -9.82 25.49
C GLU A 30 9.34 -11.19 24.99
N THR A 31 8.65 -11.97 25.83
CA THR A 31 8.05 -13.24 25.41
C THR A 31 6.92 -13.04 24.42
N GLU A 32 6.06 -12.06 24.62
CA GLU A 32 5.01 -11.70 23.62
C GLU A 32 5.60 -11.16 22.32
N MET A 33 6.70 -10.41 22.38
CA MET A 33 7.41 -9.96 21.18
C MET A 33 8.07 -11.10 20.40
N ASP A 34 8.61 -12.09 21.11
CA ASP A 34 9.19 -13.31 20.51
C ASP A 34 8.09 -14.20 19.89
N GLU A 35 6.90 -14.28 20.50
CA GLU A 35 5.75 -15.04 19.97
C GLU A 35 5.07 -14.33 18.78
N MET A 36 5.05 -12.98 18.76
CA MET A 36 4.54 -12.23 17.60
C MET A 36 5.49 -12.25 16.40
N GLY A 37 6.67 -12.85 16.52
CA GLY A 37 7.70 -12.87 15.49
C GLY A 37 8.21 -11.45 15.20
N SER A 38 9.50 -11.24 15.27
CA SER A 38 10.10 -9.98 14.82
C SER A 38 9.65 -9.69 13.40
N LEU A 39 9.09 -8.50 13.12
CA LEU A 39 8.76 -8.03 11.78
C LEU A 39 9.95 -8.11 10.79
N LEU A 40 11.16 -8.28 11.32
CA LEU A 40 12.40 -8.45 10.58
C LEU A 40 12.87 -9.90 10.50
N GLN A 41 12.31 -10.84 11.29
CA GLN A 41 12.68 -12.25 11.36
C GLN A 41 11.56 -13.22 10.96
N GLY A 42 10.31 -12.74 10.87
CA GLY A 42 9.18 -13.48 10.31
C GLY A 42 9.25 -13.56 8.79
N GLU A 43 8.59 -14.55 8.19
CA GLU A 43 8.58 -14.85 6.75
C GLU A 43 8.14 -13.68 5.82
N GLY A 44 7.95 -12.46 6.34
CA GLY A 44 7.42 -11.30 5.61
C GLY A 44 8.44 -10.44 4.86
N LEU A 45 9.72 -10.36 5.26
CA LEU A 45 10.70 -9.46 4.64
C LEU A 45 12.13 -10.00 4.79
N VAL A 46 12.42 -11.17 4.23
CA VAL A 46 13.78 -11.66 4.13
C VAL A 46 14.41 -11.15 2.83
N PHE A 47 15.06 -10.02 2.87
CA PHE A 47 15.98 -9.59 1.81
C PHE A 47 17.24 -10.45 1.90
N ARG A 48 17.31 -11.54 1.13
CA ARG A 48 18.51 -12.36 0.94
C ARG A 48 19.08 -12.08 -0.44
N PRO A 49 20.10 -11.23 -0.59
CA PRO A 49 20.82 -11.11 -1.84
C PRO A 49 21.59 -12.41 -2.08
N GLY A 50 21.16 -13.25 -3.01
CA GLY A 50 21.95 -14.37 -3.49
C GLY A 50 21.37 -15.79 -3.48
N LYS A 51 20.09 -16.02 -3.08
CA LYS A 51 19.44 -17.33 -3.29
C LYS A 51 18.03 -17.17 -3.79
N THR A 52 17.89 -17.17 -5.10
CA THR A 52 16.63 -17.26 -5.84
C THR A 52 15.98 -18.64 -5.60
N LYS A 53 15.18 -18.78 -4.56
CA LYS A 53 14.00 -19.63 -4.51
C LYS A 53 12.94 -18.83 -3.79
N SER A 54 12.31 -17.93 -4.54
CA SER A 54 11.13 -17.21 -4.09
C SER A 54 9.96 -18.17 -4.09
N THR A 55 9.69 -18.79 -2.95
CA THR A 55 8.32 -19.04 -2.54
C THR A 55 7.80 -17.71 -2.01
N ALA A 56 7.76 -16.69 -2.88
CA ALA A 56 6.97 -15.52 -2.63
C ALA A 56 5.53 -16.02 -2.61
N THR A 57 4.97 -16.18 -1.41
CA THR A 57 3.53 -15.97 -1.24
C THR A 57 3.29 -14.64 -1.93
N LYS A 58 2.71 -14.67 -3.13
CA LYS A 58 2.23 -13.47 -3.82
C LYS A 58 1.17 -12.88 -2.91
N SER A 59 1.58 -12.04 -1.97
CA SER A 59 0.68 -11.05 -1.45
C SER A 59 0.18 -10.32 -2.71
N LYS A 60 -1.12 -10.43 -2.99
CA LYS A 60 -1.82 -9.70 -4.05
C LYS A 60 -1.83 -8.20 -3.75
N VAL A 61 -0.66 -7.64 -3.47
CA VAL A 61 -0.48 -6.20 -3.33
C VAL A 61 -0.18 -5.70 -4.73
N GLY A 62 -1.21 -5.11 -5.36
CA GLY A 62 -1.01 -4.23 -6.50
C GLY A 62 -0.88 -4.88 -7.88
N ASN A 63 -1.74 -5.82 -8.26
CA ASN A 63 -1.91 -6.18 -9.67
C ASN A 63 -2.88 -5.20 -10.35
N VAL A 64 -2.47 -3.94 -10.40
CA VAL A 64 -3.24 -2.87 -11.04
C VAL A 64 -2.94 -2.88 -12.54
N ASN A 65 -3.99 -2.96 -13.36
CA ASN A 65 -3.83 -2.87 -14.81
C ASN A 65 -3.34 -1.49 -15.22
N LYS A 66 -2.16 -1.42 -15.89
CA LYS A 66 -1.56 -0.14 -16.32
C LYS A 66 -2.45 0.67 -17.26
N TYR A 67 -3.24 0.00 -18.12
CA TYR A 67 -4.12 0.67 -19.07
C TYR A 67 -5.38 1.21 -18.42
N LEU A 68 -5.93 0.49 -17.41
CA LEU A 68 -7.04 1.01 -16.61
C LEU A 68 -6.59 2.22 -15.81
N TYR A 69 -5.41 2.18 -15.21
CA TYR A 69 -4.85 3.29 -14.46
C TYR A 69 -4.62 4.52 -15.35
N GLN A 70 -3.93 4.35 -16.48
CA GLN A 70 -3.69 5.42 -17.45
C GLN A 70 -5.00 5.98 -18.01
N ALA A 71 -5.94 5.12 -18.40
CA ALA A 71 -7.25 5.53 -18.89
C ALA A 71 -8.04 6.32 -17.87
N THR A 72 -7.92 5.96 -16.59
CA THR A 72 -8.59 6.69 -15.49
C THR A 72 -8.03 8.09 -15.37
N LEU A 73 -6.70 8.26 -15.36
CA LEU A 73 -6.07 9.58 -15.34
C LEU A 73 -6.50 10.44 -16.54
N ASP A 74 -6.50 9.86 -17.75
CA ASP A 74 -6.91 10.55 -18.97
C ASP A 74 -8.40 10.96 -18.95
N VAL A 75 -9.27 10.13 -18.36
CA VAL A 75 -10.72 10.40 -18.30
C VAL A 75 -11.04 11.42 -17.22
N LEU A 76 -10.28 11.46 -16.13
CA LEU A 76 -10.48 12.37 -14.99
C LEU A 76 -9.64 13.66 -15.07
N ASP A 77 -8.98 13.91 -16.19
CA ASP A 77 -8.14 15.10 -16.44
C ASP A 77 -8.86 16.44 -16.15
N PHE A 78 -10.19 16.45 -16.22
CA PHE A 78 -11.01 17.64 -15.93
C PHE A 78 -11.07 18.02 -14.45
N ALA A 79 -10.71 17.13 -13.51
CA ALA A 79 -10.82 17.35 -12.08
C ALA A 79 -9.47 17.25 -11.38
N PRO A 80 -9.13 18.15 -10.44
CA PRO A 80 -7.93 18.02 -9.63
C PRO A 80 -7.95 16.71 -8.82
N LEU A 81 -6.79 16.06 -8.68
CA LEU A 81 -6.66 14.83 -7.91
C LEU A 81 -6.22 15.11 -6.47
N THR A 82 -6.87 14.48 -5.51
CA THR A 82 -6.43 14.43 -4.10
C THR A 82 -5.39 13.35 -3.90
N SER A 83 -5.57 12.20 -4.55
CA SER A 83 -4.70 11.04 -4.42
C SER A 83 -4.71 10.21 -5.69
N ALA A 84 -3.55 9.66 -6.03
CA ALA A 84 -3.38 8.73 -7.14
C ALA A 84 -2.30 7.70 -6.76
N ASP A 85 -2.72 6.49 -6.40
CA ASP A 85 -1.86 5.38 -6.03
C ASP A 85 -1.91 4.30 -7.10
N SER A 86 -0.83 4.16 -7.85
CA SER A 86 -0.71 3.17 -8.93
C SER A 86 -0.49 1.74 -8.42
N ILE A 87 -0.05 1.57 -7.18
CA ILE A 87 0.19 0.26 -6.58
C ILE A 87 -1.10 -0.27 -5.95
N GLY A 88 -1.78 0.56 -5.16
CA GLY A 88 -3.06 0.25 -4.55
C GLY A 88 -4.25 0.34 -5.50
N GLY A 89 -4.07 0.89 -6.71
CA GLY A 89 -5.13 1.04 -7.70
C GLY A 89 -6.22 2.05 -7.30
N VAL A 90 -5.87 3.08 -6.54
CA VAL A 90 -6.82 4.05 -6.01
C VAL A 90 -6.56 5.43 -6.60
N ILE A 91 -7.60 6.03 -7.18
CA ILE A 91 -7.55 7.41 -7.68
C ILE A 91 -8.75 8.18 -7.11
N ILE A 92 -8.49 9.31 -6.47
CA ILE A 92 -9.49 10.13 -5.80
C ILE A 92 -9.36 11.57 -6.28
N THR A 93 -10.47 12.17 -6.71
CA THR A 93 -10.50 13.59 -7.10
C THR A 93 -10.84 14.49 -5.91
N GLU A 94 -10.52 15.77 -6.04
CA GLU A 94 -11.16 16.83 -5.25
C GLU A 94 -12.62 17.00 -5.62
N TRP A 95 -13.34 17.81 -4.83
CA TRP A 95 -14.67 18.27 -5.21
C TRP A 95 -14.56 19.24 -6.39
N TYR A 96 -15.17 18.89 -7.50
CA TYR A 96 -15.12 19.63 -8.76
C TYR A 96 -16.51 20.10 -9.19
N SER A 97 -16.64 21.36 -9.58
CA SER A 97 -17.86 21.92 -10.17
C SER A 97 -17.75 21.96 -11.69
N PRO A 98 -18.59 21.22 -12.45
CA PRO A 98 -18.59 21.28 -13.90
C PRO A 98 -18.96 22.67 -14.40
N LYS A 99 -18.43 23.04 -15.57
CA LYS A 99 -18.83 24.28 -16.24
C LYS A 99 -20.33 24.25 -16.50
N GLY A 100 -21.05 25.33 -16.10
CA GLY A 100 -22.51 25.42 -16.21
C GLY A 100 -23.30 24.89 -15.00
N GLN A 101 -22.64 24.30 -14.02
CA GLN A 101 -23.27 23.81 -12.77
C GLN A 101 -22.57 24.36 -11.53
N PRO A 102 -22.56 25.68 -11.29
CA PRO A 102 -21.80 26.30 -10.20
C PRO A 102 -22.30 25.92 -8.80
N ASN A 103 -23.52 25.41 -8.70
CA ASN A 103 -24.14 25.00 -7.44
C ASN A 103 -24.07 23.50 -7.14
N THR A 104 -23.37 22.73 -8.00
CA THR A 104 -23.21 21.30 -7.85
C THR A 104 -21.72 20.95 -7.89
N GLN A 105 -21.29 20.06 -6.99
CA GLN A 105 -19.95 19.50 -7.00
C GLN A 105 -20.00 17.98 -7.03
N PHE A 106 -19.03 17.42 -7.73
CA PHE A 106 -18.81 15.99 -7.80
C PHE A 106 -17.44 15.64 -7.22
N LYS A 107 -17.37 14.50 -6.54
CA LYS A 107 -16.13 13.83 -6.11
C LYS A 107 -16.15 12.41 -6.64
N ILE A 108 -15.07 11.98 -7.25
CA ILE A 108 -14.98 10.66 -7.91
C ILE A 108 -13.89 9.86 -7.22
N ASN A 109 -14.22 8.63 -6.82
CA ASN A 109 -13.30 7.65 -6.28
C ASN A 109 -13.28 6.47 -7.26
N VAL A 110 -12.10 6.09 -7.71
CA VAL A 110 -11.89 4.96 -8.61
C VAL A 110 -11.02 3.92 -7.93
N PHE A 111 -11.46 2.67 -7.99
CA PHE A 111 -10.76 1.51 -7.45
C PHE A 111 -10.52 0.50 -8.57
N ILE A 112 -9.25 0.23 -8.86
CA ILE A 112 -8.82 -0.77 -9.84
C ILE A 112 -8.44 -2.02 -9.06
N LYS A 113 -9.19 -3.10 -9.26
CA LYS A 113 -9.15 -4.31 -8.42
C LYS A 113 -8.41 -5.48 -9.06
N ASP A 114 -8.16 -5.43 -10.37
CA ASP A 114 -7.61 -6.56 -11.12
C ASP A 114 -6.71 -6.10 -12.29
N GLU A 115 -5.93 -7.04 -12.83
CA GLU A 115 -5.10 -6.87 -14.02
C GLU A 115 -5.88 -6.96 -15.34
N VAL A 116 -7.07 -7.53 -15.32
CA VAL A 116 -7.89 -7.73 -16.52
C VAL A 116 -8.72 -6.48 -16.82
N ILE A 117 -8.82 -6.08 -18.10
CA ILE A 117 -9.68 -4.96 -18.50
C ILE A 117 -11.14 -5.46 -18.57
N SER A 118 -11.84 -5.39 -17.46
CA SER A 118 -13.25 -5.77 -17.33
C SER A 118 -14.00 -4.79 -16.43
N SER A 119 -15.33 -4.83 -16.46
CA SER A 119 -16.16 -4.05 -15.53
C SER A 119 -16.00 -4.49 -14.07
N GLU A 120 -15.68 -5.75 -13.83
CA GLU A 120 -15.46 -6.28 -12.47
C GLU A 120 -14.11 -5.80 -11.88
N ALA A 121 -13.15 -5.47 -12.74
CA ALA A 121 -11.85 -4.96 -12.34
C ALA A 121 -11.85 -3.47 -11.95
N LEU A 122 -12.93 -2.76 -12.22
CA LEU A 122 -13.05 -1.32 -11.99
C LEU A 122 -14.30 -1.02 -11.15
N ASP A 123 -14.18 -0.12 -10.21
CA ASP A 123 -15.30 0.38 -9.40
C ASP A 123 -15.20 1.90 -9.33
N VAL A 124 -16.18 2.59 -9.87
CA VAL A 124 -16.20 4.05 -9.95
C VAL A 124 -17.37 4.59 -9.14
N LYS A 125 -17.07 5.22 -8.02
CA LYS A 125 -18.05 5.88 -7.16
C LYS A 125 -17.98 7.39 -7.35
N ALA A 126 -19.06 7.97 -7.83
CA ALA A 126 -19.22 9.42 -7.95
C ALA A 126 -20.19 9.92 -6.87
N TYR A 127 -19.77 10.93 -6.14
CA TYR A 127 -20.57 11.58 -5.12
C TYR A 127 -20.92 12.98 -5.58
N GLU A 128 -22.15 13.41 -5.31
CA GLU A 128 -22.68 14.72 -5.64
C GLU A 128 -23.11 15.46 -4.39
N ARG A 129 -22.75 16.74 -4.29
CA ARG A 129 -23.26 17.65 -3.28
C ARG A 129 -23.71 18.97 -3.89
N THR A 130 -24.64 19.64 -3.23
CA THR A 130 -25.21 20.90 -3.68
C THR A 130 -24.85 22.05 -2.76
N LYS A 131 -24.89 23.26 -3.29
CA LYS A 131 -24.69 24.50 -2.54
C LYS A 131 -26.00 24.92 -1.90
N ILE A 132 -25.98 25.19 -0.59
CA ILE A 132 -27.10 25.71 0.18
C ILE A 132 -26.74 27.13 0.63
N GLY A 133 -27.39 28.13 0.02
CA GLY A 133 -27.00 29.55 0.21
C GLY A 133 -25.56 29.78 -0.27
N ASN A 134 -24.66 30.15 0.64
CA ASN A 134 -23.26 30.43 0.30
C ASN A 134 -22.30 29.34 0.78
N LYS A 135 -22.81 28.21 1.29
CA LYS A 135 -21.99 27.06 1.80
C LYS A 135 -22.31 25.78 1.04
N TRP A 136 -21.30 24.90 0.89
CA TRP A 136 -21.50 23.57 0.36
C TRP A 136 -22.15 22.69 1.43
N SER A 137 -23.11 21.84 1.01
CA SER A 137 -23.71 20.83 1.87
C SER A 137 -22.64 19.88 2.40
N THR A 138 -22.77 19.49 3.66
CA THR A 138 -22.00 18.39 4.25
C THR A 138 -22.57 17.02 3.86
N GLU A 139 -23.84 16.99 3.46
CA GLU A 139 -24.50 15.80 2.93
C GLU A 139 -24.19 15.67 1.44
N TYR A 140 -23.95 14.44 1.01
CA TYR A 140 -23.72 14.08 -0.39
C TYR A 140 -24.44 12.77 -0.70
N LYS A 141 -24.79 12.58 -1.95
CA LYS A 141 -25.43 11.36 -2.47
C LYS A 141 -24.59 10.75 -3.57
N GLU A 142 -24.76 9.47 -3.79
CA GLU A 142 -24.16 8.78 -4.92
C GLU A 142 -24.84 9.23 -6.22
N SER A 143 -24.04 9.44 -7.25
CA SER A 143 -24.48 9.95 -8.56
C SER A 143 -24.30 8.87 -9.63
N ALA A 144 -25.27 8.73 -10.52
CA ALA A 144 -25.22 7.82 -11.66
C ALA A 144 -24.06 8.11 -12.65
N ILE A 145 -23.38 9.25 -12.52
CA ILE A 145 -22.19 9.57 -13.33
C ILE A 145 -21.08 8.52 -13.14
N GLY A 146 -21.02 7.83 -11.99
CA GLY A 146 -20.02 6.79 -11.74
C GLY A 146 -20.03 5.70 -12.81
N SER A 147 -21.18 5.14 -13.16
CA SER A 147 -21.30 4.09 -14.17
C SER A 147 -20.94 4.58 -15.59
N ILE A 148 -21.27 5.83 -15.90
CA ILE A 148 -20.92 6.44 -17.19
C ILE A 148 -19.40 6.61 -17.31
N LEU A 149 -18.74 7.01 -16.23
CA LEU A 149 -17.28 7.14 -16.19
C LEU A 149 -16.59 5.77 -16.26
N GLU A 150 -17.14 4.77 -15.58
CA GLU A 150 -16.65 3.39 -15.63
C GLU A 150 -16.61 2.87 -17.07
N ASP A 151 -17.72 2.95 -17.80
CA ASP A 151 -17.80 2.58 -19.22
C ASP A 151 -16.80 3.35 -20.09
N LYS A 152 -16.61 4.63 -19.82
CA LYS A 152 -15.67 5.47 -20.57
C LYS A 152 -14.23 5.07 -20.31
N ILE A 153 -13.88 4.78 -19.05
CA ILE A 153 -12.55 4.33 -18.65
C ILE A 153 -12.23 2.98 -19.31
N ILE A 154 -13.14 2.02 -19.24
CA ILE A 154 -12.95 0.68 -19.82
C ILE A 154 -12.72 0.77 -21.33
N ARG A 155 -13.54 1.57 -22.04
CA ARG A 155 -13.35 1.80 -23.50
C ARG A 155 -12.01 2.43 -23.82
N LYS A 156 -11.59 3.43 -23.04
CA LYS A 156 -10.28 4.08 -23.21
C LYS A 156 -9.13 3.10 -22.92
N ALA A 157 -9.22 2.30 -21.87
CA ALA A 157 -8.21 1.30 -21.51
C ALA A 157 -8.04 0.24 -22.60
N ARG A 158 -9.15 -0.22 -23.20
CA ARG A 158 -9.09 -1.15 -24.34
C ARG A 158 -8.43 -0.53 -25.58
N ALA A 159 -8.71 0.74 -25.85
CA ALA A 159 -8.06 1.46 -26.95
C ALA A 159 -6.55 1.62 -26.72
N LEU A 160 -6.11 1.97 -25.50
CA LEU A 160 -4.71 2.04 -25.14
C LEU A 160 -4.01 0.68 -25.25
N TYR A 161 -4.65 -0.39 -24.80
CA TYR A 161 -4.12 -1.75 -24.93
C TYR A 161 -3.94 -2.19 -26.38
N GLN A 162 -4.87 -1.81 -27.26
CA GLN A 162 -4.77 -2.13 -28.70
C GLN A 162 -3.68 -1.33 -29.41
N ALA A 163 -3.45 -0.10 -28.97
CA ALA A 163 -2.40 0.77 -29.54
C ALA A 163 -0.97 0.35 -29.12
N ASP A 164 -0.84 -0.43 -28.04
CA ASP A 164 0.45 -0.90 -27.49
C ASP A 164 0.83 -2.31 -28.01
N LYS A 165 0.02 -2.90 -28.90
CA LYS A 165 0.27 -4.19 -29.56
C LYS A 165 1.02 -4.05 -30.87
#